data_11c1b1b784034a94f738d018c740f313
#
_entry.id   11c1b1b784034a94f738d018c740f313
#
_cell.length_a   1.000
_cell.length_b   1.000
_cell.length_c   1.000
_cell.angle_alpha   90.00
_cell.angle_beta   90.00
_cell.angle_gamma   90.00
#
_symmetry.space_group_name_H-M   'P 1'
#
loop_
_entity.id
_entity.type
_entity.pdbx_description
1 polymer ?
#
loop_
_entity_poly.entity_id
_entity_poly.type
_entity_poly.pdbx_seq_one_letter_code
_entity_poly.pdbx_strand_id
1 'polypeptide(L)'
;MTTTTPEAPAPSPVPERTVSAVSPRAFDSLSADPVKRAAYRLDPYAREGLDLFRSPSERAWLYTTTFVVLKPDAIAGRRCGLVLDILEEEGWVPFAAEPFRFDPVLTREIWRYQFNAASRQRIAVVDHLLGSGPSLLVLLHDTRRGDGLPASVRLTAAKGAADPQAAHARDLRSRFGRVNGLFNFVHTADEPADLVRELRLLSYRTGTAWLRTALSQAPSADRGACPARALAAELEADVPAHDLDATASVRRLTSRTDAWGTLAREHPSPDAVRQWLSALDTHPLPPGSARWDVLAVLTDWIDCNEPGVEPLVATVSATDWRNDT
;
A
#
# COMPACT_ATOMS: atom_id res chain seq x y z
N MET A 1 -15.23 -59.31 -45.19
CA MET A 1 -15.28 -58.98 -43.74
C MET A 1 -14.80 -57.53 -43.63
N THR A 2 -15.79 -56.61 -43.55
CA THR A 2 -15.52 -55.18 -43.40
C THR A 2 -15.59 -54.86 -41.90
N THR A 3 -14.44 -54.50 -41.36
CA THR A 3 -14.30 -54.07 -39.95
C THR A 3 -14.70 -52.61 -39.83
N THR A 4 -15.85 -52.35 -39.20
CA THR A 4 -16.32 -51.06 -38.81
C THR A 4 -15.62 -50.61 -37.54
N THR A 5 -14.80 -49.51 -37.59
CA THR A 5 -14.20 -48.86 -36.44
C THR A 5 -15.29 -48.10 -35.67
N PRO A 6 -15.41 -48.24 -34.35
CA PRO A 6 -16.40 -47.49 -33.57
C PRO A 6 -16.02 -46.00 -33.51
N GLU A 7 -16.97 -45.14 -33.84
CA GLU A 7 -16.90 -43.69 -33.75
C GLU A 7 -16.77 -43.25 -32.26
N ALA A 8 -15.80 -42.39 -31.98
CA ALA A 8 -15.59 -41.87 -30.62
C ALA A 8 -16.76 -40.97 -30.21
N PRO A 9 -17.25 -41.01 -28.96
CA PRO A 9 -18.33 -40.15 -28.52
C PRO A 9 -17.96 -38.69 -28.55
N ALA A 10 -18.89 -37.84 -29.05
CA ALA A 10 -18.72 -36.39 -29.10
C ALA A 10 -18.42 -35.82 -27.70
N PRO A 11 -17.51 -34.82 -27.58
CA PRO A 11 -17.20 -34.20 -26.28
C PRO A 11 -18.45 -33.51 -25.73
N SER A 12 -18.74 -33.77 -24.44
CA SER A 12 -19.81 -33.12 -23.71
C SER A 12 -19.62 -31.59 -23.74
N PRO A 13 -20.67 -30.79 -23.91
CA PRO A 13 -20.56 -29.34 -23.88
C PRO A 13 -20.01 -28.88 -22.55
N VAL A 14 -18.92 -28.11 -22.59
CA VAL A 14 -18.37 -27.43 -21.43
C VAL A 14 -19.46 -26.49 -20.90
N PRO A 15 -19.85 -26.57 -19.61
CA PRO A 15 -20.86 -25.67 -19.08
C PRO A 15 -20.38 -24.23 -19.27
N GLU A 16 -21.17 -23.42 -19.95
CA GLU A 16 -20.95 -21.96 -20.04
C GLU A 16 -20.84 -21.43 -18.61
N ARG A 17 -19.62 -21.03 -18.22
CA ARG A 17 -19.42 -20.22 -17.03
C ARG A 17 -20.16 -18.92 -17.29
N THR A 18 -21.32 -18.76 -16.70
CA THR A 18 -21.98 -17.47 -16.56
C THR A 18 -21.04 -16.60 -15.72
N VAL A 19 -20.17 -15.85 -16.38
CA VAL A 19 -19.43 -14.76 -15.75
C VAL A 19 -20.52 -13.77 -15.35
N SER A 20 -20.85 -13.73 -14.07
CA SER A 20 -21.79 -12.76 -13.53
C SER A 20 -21.26 -11.39 -13.90
N ALA A 21 -21.90 -10.74 -14.86
CA ALA A 21 -21.51 -9.42 -15.31
C ALA A 21 -21.67 -8.49 -14.10
N VAL A 22 -20.55 -7.90 -13.65
CA VAL A 22 -20.57 -6.89 -12.58
C VAL A 22 -21.53 -5.80 -13.04
N SER A 23 -22.49 -5.45 -12.18
CA SER A 23 -23.47 -4.39 -12.49
C SER A 23 -22.73 -3.14 -12.99
N PRO A 24 -23.20 -2.51 -14.08
CA PRO A 24 -22.61 -1.25 -14.58
C PRO A 24 -22.48 -0.16 -13.51
N ARG A 25 -23.28 -0.25 -12.43
CA ARG A 25 -23.31 0.71 -11.31
C ARG A 25 -22.58 0.22 -10.06
N ALA A 26 -21.80 -0.87 -10.12
CA ALA A 26 -21.19 -1.47 -8.95
C ALA A 26 -20.26 -0.54 -8.16
N PHE A 27 -19.65 0.44 -8.83
CA PHE A 27 -18.74 1.40 -8.22
C PHE A 27 -19.33 2.81 -8.05
N ASP A 28 -20.61 3.04 -8.43
CA ASP A 28 -21.20 4.37 -8.38
C ASP A 28 -21.27 4.95 -6.95
N SER A 29 -21.50 4.10 -5.95
CA SER A 29 -21.51 4.48 -4.55
C SER A 29 -20.16 4.30 -3.83
N LEU A 30 -19.13 3.79 -4.51
CA LEU A 30 -17.84 3.46 -3.90
C LEU A 30 -16.73 4.46 -4.24
N SER A 31 -16.96 5.36 -5.18
CA SER A 31 -16.03 6.42 -5.56
C SER A 31 -16.80 7.65 -6.02
N ALA A 32 -16.33 8.85 -5.66
CA ALA A 32 -16.82 10.10 -6.19
C ALA A 32 -16.18 10.46 -7.55
N ASP A 33 -15.05 9.84 -7.93
CA ASP A 33 -14.37 10.10 -9.19
C ASP A 33 -14.96 9.25 -10.35
N PRO A 34 -15.56 9.86 -11.39
CA PRO A 34 -16.09 9.13 -12.53
C PRO A 34 -15.00 8.39 -13.34
N VAL A 35 -13.77 8.91 -13.38
CA VAL A 35 -12.64 8.25 -14.05
C VAL A 35 -12.28 6.97 -13.32
N LYS A 36 -12.18 7.00 -11.99
CA LYS A 36 -11.96 5.81 -11.17
C LYS A 36 -13.07 4.80 -11.33
N ARG A 37 -14.35 5.24 -11.26
CA ARG A 37 -15.51 4.36 -11.51
C ARG A 37 -15.40 3.62 -12.84
N ALA A 38 -15.05 4.33 -13.91
CA ALA A 38 -14.88 3.74 -15.24
C ALA A 38 -13.71 2.73 -15.29
N ALA A 39 -12.56 3.09 -14.74
CA ALA A 39 -11.37 2.24 -14.71
C ALA A 39 -11.62 0.95 -13.90
N TYR A 40 -12.22 1.06 -12.70
CA TYR A 40 -12.41 -0.07 -11.80
C TYR A 40 -13.51 -1.05 -12.25
N ARG A 41 -14.46 -0.62 -13.08
CA ARG A 41 -15.38 -1.54 -13.76
C ARG A 41 -14.66 -2.53 -14.68
N LEU A 42 -13.49 -2.17 -15.19
CA LEU A 42 -12.67 -3.00 -16.08
C LEU A 42 -11.52 -3.70 -15.34
N ASP A 43 -11.11 -3.20 -14.17
CA ASP A 43 -10.02 -3.76 -13.38
C ASP A 43 -10.42 -5.11 -12.77
N PRO A 44 -9.69 -6.22 -13.06
CA PRO A 44 -10.04 -7.54 -12.57
C PRO A 44 -10.01 -7.62 -11.03
N TYR A 45 -9.06 -6.94 -10.37
CA TYR A 45 -8.93 -6.98 -8.91
C TYR A 45 -10.06 -6.22 -8.22
N ALA A 46 -10.49 -5.09 -8.78
CA ALA A 46 -11.66 -4.35 -8.27
C ALA A 46 -12.94 -5.18 -8.41
N ARG A 47 -13.12 -5.85 -9.57
CA ARG A 47 -14.27 -6.72 -9.81
C ARG A 47 -14.29 -7.94 -8.89
N GLU A 48 -13.18 -8.64 -8.76
CA GLU A 48 -13.05 -9.78 -7.86
C GLU A 48 -13.14 -9.37 -6.38
N GLY A 49 -12.67 -8.16 -6.05
CA GLY A 49 -12.74 -7.59 -4.71
C GLY A 49 -14.18 -7.39 -4.23
N LEU A 50 -15.14 -7.09 -5.14
CA LEU A 50 -16.56 -7.02 -4.79
C LEU A 50 -17.10 -8.34 -4.24
N ASP A 51 -16.50 -9.47 -4.62
CA ASP A 51 -16.87 -10.79 -4.09
C ASP A 51 -16.50 -11.00 -2.60
N LEU A 52 -15.66 -10.12 -2.05
CA LEU A 52 -15.38 -10.10 -0.61
C LEU A 52 -16.52 -9.45 0.19
N PHE A 53 -17.41 -8.69 -0.47
CA PHE A 53 -18.47 -7.88 0.13
C PHE A 53 -19.83 -8.19 -0.52
N ARG A 54 -20.33 -9.40 -0.34
CA ARG A 54 -21.54 -9.91 -1.04
C ARG A 54 -22.83 -9.50 -0.38
N SER A 55 -22.88 -9.52 0.95
CA SER A 55 -24.08 -9.19 1.70
C SER A 55 -24.25 -7.68 1.89
N PRO A 56 -25.49 -7.19 2.13
CA PRO A 56 -25.71 -5.77 2.45
C PRO A 56 -24.93 -5.29 3.68
N SER A 57 -24.77 -6.16 4.70
CA SER A 57 -23.98 -5.84 5.89
C SER A 57 -22.49 -5.74 5.60
N GLU A 58 -21.92 -6.61 4.76
CA GLU A 58 -20.53 -6.51 4.33
C GLU A 58 -20.28 -5.25 3.51
N ARG A 59 -21.24 -4.86 2.67
CA ARG A 59 -21.15 -3.60 1.90
C ARG A 59 -21.20 -2.36 2.80
N ALA A 60 -22.01 -2.39 3.87
CA ALA A 60 -22.04 -1.30 4.84
C ALA A 60 -20.66 -1.08 5.51
N TRP A 61 -19.82 -2.11 5.62
CA TRP A 61 -18.47 -1.99 6.15
C TRP A 61 -17.53 -1.16 5.31
N LEU A 62 -17.72 -1.12 3.98
CA LEU A 62 -16.92 -0.28 3.08
C LEU A 62 -16.95 1.19 3.47
N TYR A 63 -17.97 1.62 4.22
CA TYR A 63 -18.10 3.00 4.69
C TYR A 63 -17.58 3.23 6.11
N THR A 64 -17.33 2.15 6.86
CA THR A 64 -17.00 2.22 8.29
C THR A 64 -15.66 1.62 8.62
N THR A 65 -15.06 0.95 7.65
CA THR A 65 -13.81 0.23 7.78
C THR A 65 -12.84 0.70 6.71
N THR A 66 -11.58 0.67 7.02
CA THR A 66 -10.47 0.89 6.10
C THR A 66 -9.28 0.06 6.54
N PHE A 67 -8.12 0.28 5.95
CA PHE A 67 -6.87 -0.30 6.41
C PHE A 67 -5.74 0.72 6.45
N VAL A 68 -4.72 0.39 7.20
CA VAL A 68 -3.38 0.95 7.06
C VAL A 68 -2.38 -0.19 6.82
N VAL A 69 -1.48 0.01 5.89
CA VAL A 69 -0.26 -0.80 5.77
C VAL A 69 0.87 -0.05 6.43
N LEU A 70 1.46 -0.64 7.49
CA LEU A 70 2.73 -0.20 8.01
C LEU A 70 3.82 -0.75 7.10
N LYS A 71 4.51 0.15 6.39
CA LYS A 71 5.51 -0.19 5.37
C LYS A 71 6.84 -0.61 6.00
N PRO A 72 7.78 -1.19 5.23
CA PRO A 72 9.07 -1.61 5.76
C PRO A 72 9.88 -0.46 6.41
N ASP A 73 9.73 0.77 5.92
CA ASP A 73 10.33 1.96 6.52
C ASP A 73 9.76 2.30 7.91
N ALA A 74 8.48 2.01 8.16
CA ALA A 74 7.90 2.16 9.50
C ALA A 74 8.51 1.16 10.50
N ILE A 75 8.72 -0.08 10.05
CA ILE A 75 9.29 -1.15 10.87
C ILE A 75 10.76 -0.87 11.17
N ALA A 76 11.56 -0.57 10.14
CA ALA A 76 12.99 -0.23 10.32
C ALA A 76 13.18 1.05 11.14
N GLY A 77 12.33 2.06 10.92
CA GLY A 77 12.34 3.33 11.64
C GLY A 77 11.76 3.30 13.05
N ARG A 78 11.27 2.13 13.54
CA ARG A 78 10.61 2.00 14.86
C ARG A 78 9.44 2.97 15.03
N ARG A 79 8.57 3.05 14.00
CA ARG A 79 7.42 3.95 13.99
C ARG A 79 6.08 3.25 14.19
N CYS A 80 6.04 1.91 14.20
CA CYS A 80 4.77 1.17 14.24
C CYS A 80 3.95 1.49 15.48
N GLY A 81 4.55 1.51 16.67
CA GLY A 81 3.87 1.87 17.91
C GLY A 81 3.29 3.28 17.85
N LEU A 82 4.10 4.28 17.48
CA LEU A 82 3.66 5.67 17.35
C LEU A 82 2.50 5.83 16.35
N VAL A 83 2.58 5.15 15.20
CA VAL A 83 1.51 5.19 14.19
C VAL A 83 0.21 4.65 14.77
N LEU A 84 0.25 3.49 15.43
CA LEU A 84 -0.93 2.87 16.03
C LEU A 84 -1.53 3.74 17.16
N ASP A 85 -0.68 4.34 18.01
CA ASP A 85 -1.13 5.26 19.07
C ASP A 85 -1.89 6.45 18.51
N ILE A 86 -1.30 7.14 17.52
CA ILE A 86 -1.92 8.30 16.89
C ILE A 86 -3.21 7.93 16.15
N LEU A 87 -3.26 6.78 15.48
CA LEU A 87 -4.49 6.31 14.83
C LEU A 87 -5.60 6.06 15.83
N GLU A 88 -5.31 5.41 16.97
CA GLU A 88 -6.30 5.18 18.04
C GLU A 88 -6.78 6.48 18.69
N GLU A 89 -5.88 7.45 18.94
CA GLU A 89 -6.24 8.81 19.40
C GLU A 89 -7.22 9.50 18.45
N GLU A 90 -7.07 9.27 17.13
CA GLU A 90 -7.94 9.82 16.08
C GLU A 90 -9.22 9.00 15.84
N GLY A 91 -9.45 7.95 16.64
CA GLY A 91 -10.66 7.11 16.59
C GLY A 91 -10.59 5.98 15.57
N TRP A 92 -9.40 5.60 15.12
CA TRP A 92 -9.18 4.43 14.27
C TRP A 92 -8.84 3.22 15.12
N VAL A 93 -9.76 2.28 15.26
CA VAL A 93 -9.59 1.10 16.12
C VAL A 93 -9.13 -0.09 15.30
N PRO A 94 -7.91 -0.59 15.52
CA PRO A 94 -7.44 -1.83 14.90
C PRO A 94 -8.31 -3.03 15.30
N PHE A 95 -8.66 -3.89 14.33
CA PHE A 95 -9.45 -5.07 14.64
C PHE A 95 -8.90 -6.39 14.05
N ALA A 96 -8.03 -6.34 13.07
CA ALA A 96 -7.28 -7.48 12.56
C ALA A 96 -5.95 -7.00 12.00
N ALA A 97 -4.94 -7.86 12.02
CA ALA A 97 -3.64 -7.55 11.44
C ALA A 97 -2.98 -8.82 10.89
N GLU A 98 -2.21 -8.68 9.81
CA GLU A 98 -1.49 -9.76 9.15
C GLU A 98 -0.19 -9.27 8.53
N PRO A 99 0.96 -9.88 8.83
CA PRO A 99 2.22 -9.58 8.17
C PRO A 99 2.22 -10.04 6.72
N PHE A 100 2.91 -9.29 5.86
CA PHE A 100 3.14 -9.69 4.47
C PHE A 100 4.41 -9.05 3.92
N ARG A 101 4.78 -9.40 2.69
CA ARG A 101 5.88 -8.75 1.96
C ARG A 101 5.40 -8.26 0.61
N PHE A 102 5.83 -7.07 0.24
CA PHE A 102 5.70 -6.61 -1.12
C PHE A 102 6.68 -7.36 -2.03
N ASP A 103 6.27 -7.50 -3.27
CA ASP A 103 7.15 -7.77 -4.42
C ASP A 103 6.88 -6.73 -5.52
N PRO A 104 7.68 -6.68 -6.57
CA PRO A 104 7.49 -5.70 -7.64
C PRO A 104 6.12 -5.78 -8.31
N VAL A 105 5.51 -6.97 -8.42
CA VAL A 105 4.18 -7.12 -9.05
C VAL A 105 3.11 -6.49 -8.17
N LEU A 106 3.07 -6.82 -6.88
CA LEU A 106 2.12 -6.22 -5.94
C LEU A 106 2.32 -4.70 -5.86
N THR A 107 3.58 -4.23 -5.80
CA THR A 107 3.92 -2.81 -5.79
C THR A 107 3.35 -2.10 -7.03
N ARG A 108 3.57 -2.65 -8.23
CA ARG A 108 3.07 -2.07 -9.49
C ARG A 108 1.55 -2.09 -9.55
N GLU A 109 0.91 -3.13 -9.06
CA GLU A 109 -0.54 -3.25 -9.10
C GLU A 109 -1.25 -2.37 -8.05
N ILE A 110 -0.71 -2.21 -6.85
CA ILE A 110 -1.29 -1.29 -5.84
C ILE A 110 -1.31 0.15 -6.39
N TRP A 111 -0.20 0.64 -6.95
CA TRP A 111 -0.09 2.00 -7.48
C TRP A 111 -0.24 2.10 -9.01
N ARG A 112 -0.92 1.14 -9.64
CA ARG A 112 -1.08 1.05 -11.10
C ARG A 112 -1.51 2.37 -11.77
N TYR A 113 -2.44 3.06 -11.15
CA TYR A 113 -3.05 4.27 -11.70
C TYR A 113 -2.34 5.58 -11.29
N GLN A 114 -1.31 5.47 -10.46
CA GLN A 114 -0.49 6.60 -10.00
C GLN A 114 0.94 6.56 -10.56
N PHE A 115 1.42 5.39 -10.97
CA PHE A 115 2.80 5.24 -11.45
C PHE A 115 3.08 5.88 -12.81
N ASN A 116 2.06 6.27 -13.57
CA ASN A 116 2.26 7.10 -14.75
C ASN A 116 2.83 8.48 -14.41
N ALA A 117 2.54 9.02 -13.24
CA ALA A 117 3.07 10.29 -12.73
C ALA A 117 4.36 10.12 -11.90
N ALA A 118 4.79 8.90 -11.62
CA ALA A 118 6.03 8.64 -10.91
C ALA A 118 7.24 8.79 -11.84
N SER A 119 8.30 9.45 -11.35
CA SER A 119 9.56 9.51 -12.07
C SER A 119 10.18 8.11 -12.26
N ARG A 120 11.04 7.96 -13.26
CA ARG A 120 11.81 6.71 -13.44
C ARG A 120 12.70 6.41 -12.24
N GLN A 121 13.21 7.43 -11.58
CA GLN A 121 14.02 7.30 -10.36
C GLN A 121 13.20 6.71 -9.22
N ARG A 122 11.99 7.24 -8.98
CA ARG A 122 11.06 6.69 -7.99
C ARG A 122 10.72 5.24 -8.27
N ILE A 123 10.43 4.92 -9.54
CA ILE A 123 10.07 3.57 -9.96
C ILE A 123 11.22 2.59 -9.69
N ALA A 124 12.46 2.96 -9.95
CA ALA A 124 13.63 2.15 -9.68
C ALA A 124 13.83 1.88 -8.17
N VAL A 125 13.60 2.88 -7.32
CA VAL A 125 13.88 2.77 -5.89
C VAL A 125 12.74 2.09 -5.12
N VAL A 126 11.47 2.31 -5.51
CA VAL A 126 10.31 1.88 -4.72
C VAL A 126 10.20 0.36 -4.59
N ASP A 127 10.56 -0.40 -5.63
CA ASP A 127 10.53 -1.87 -5.58
C ASP A 127 11.54 -2.40 -4.57
N HIS A 128 12.74 -1.82 -4.53
CA HIS A 128 13.77 -2.15 -3.54
C HIS A 128 13.35 -1.75 -2.13
N LEU A 129 12.76 -0.56 -1.96
CA LEU A 129 12.28 -0.08 -0.67
C LEU A 129 11.22 -1.02 -0.09
N LEU A 130 10.14 -1.27 -0.84
CA LEU A 130 9.02 -2.09 -0.37
C LEU A 130 9.39 -3.57 -0.22
N GLY A 131 10.31 -4.08 -1.06
CA GLY A 131 10.85 -5.44 -0.96
C GLY A 131 11.90 -5.62 0.15
N SER A 132 12.37 -4.54 0.80
CA SER A 132 13.50 -4.62 1.74
C SER A 132 13.16 -5.25 3.10
N GLY A 133 11.90 -5.33 3.44
CA GLY A 133 11.45 -5.87 4.73
C GLY A 133 10.00 -6.34 4.71
N PRO A 134 9.52 -6.83 5.86
CA PRO A 134 8.10 -7.11 6.04
C PRO A 134 7.29 -5.81 6.12
N SER A 135 6.00 -5.95 5.88
CA SER A 135 4.96 -4.95 6.10
C SER A 135 3.86 -5.55 6.96
N LEU A 136 3.05 -4.72 7.60
CA LEU A 136 1.91 -5.16 8.38
C LEU A 136 0.63 -4.52 7.83
N LEU A 137 -0.31 -5.35 7.36
CA LEU A 137 -1.67 -4.92 7.05
C LEU A 137 -2.47 -4.87 8.35
N VAL A 138 -3.08 -3.73 8.65
CA VAL A 138 -3.95 -3.54 9.81
C VAL A 138 -5.31 -3.06 9.34
N LEU A 139 -6.36 -3.82 9.60
CA LEU A 139 -7.73 -3.41 9.34
C LEU A 139 -8.22 -2.50 10.48
N LEU A 140 -8.84 -1.38 10.12
CA LEU A 140 -9.26 -0.32 11.02
C LEU A 140 -10.76 -0.09 10.96
N HIS A 141 -11.38 0.11 12.10
CA HIS A 141 -12.75 0.58 12.23
C HIS A 141 -12.76 2.07 12.63
N ASP A 142 -13.57 2.87 11.94
CA ASP A 142 -13.78 4.27 12.27
C ASP A 142 -14.88 4.43 13.33
N THR A 143 -14.50 4.93 14.50
CA THR A 143 -15.43 5.22 15.62
C THR A 143 -15.98 6.65 15.62
N ARG A 144 -15.42 7.56 14.80
CA ARG A 144 -15.79 8.98 14.75
C ARG A 144 -16.66 9.34 13.54
N ARG A 145 -17.76 8.66 13.34
CA ARG A 145 -18.63 8.75 12.16
C ARG A 145 -19.39 10.09 11.97
N GLY A 146 -18.94 11.18 12.53
CA GLY A 146 -19.73 12.44 12.57
C GLY A 146 -20.02 13.10 11.22
N ASP A 147 -19.22 12.84 10.16
CA ASP A 147 -19.21 13.67 8.95
C ASP A 147 -19.90 13.06 7.73
N GLY A 148 -20.47 11.86 7.84
CA GLY A 148 -21.05 11.13 6.70
C GLY A 148 -20.03 10.61 5.67
N LEU A 149 -18.73 10.86 5.89
CA LEU A 149 -17.66 10.39 4.99
C LEU A 149 -17.36 8.91 5.21
N PRO A 150 -17.03 8.15 4.16
CA PRO A 150 -16.44 6.81 4.29
C PRO A 150 -15.15 6.85 5.10
N ALA A 151 -14.89 5.78 5.83
CA ALA A 151 -13.68 5.62 6.64
C ALA A 151 -12.38 5.87 5.84
N SER A 152 -12.27 5.29 4.63
CA SER A 152 -11.11 5.49 3.76
C SER A 152 -10.91 6.96 3.37
N VAL A 153 -11.96 7.66 2.97
CA VAL A 153 -11.92 9.09 2.61
C VAL A 153 -11.50 9.94 3.80
N ARG A 154 -12.07 9.69 4.99
CA ARG A 154 -11.70 10.41 6.21
C ARG A 154 -10.24 10.16 6.59
N LEU A 155 -9.77 8.90 6.52
CA LEU A 155 -8.38 8.57 6.83
C LEU A 155 -7.41 9.21 5.84
N THR A 156 -7.72 9.18 4.55
CA THR A 156 -6.89 9.80 3.52
C THR A 156 -6.82 11.32 3.66
N ALA A 157 -7.93 11.97 3.98
CA ALA A 157 -7.94 13.41 4.29
C ALA A 157 -7.07 13.74 5.52
N ALA A 158 -7.15 12.94 6.58
CA ALA A 158 -6.31 13.11 7.78
C ALA A 158 -4.84 12.75 7.55
N LYS A 159 -4.56 11.75 6.69
CA LYS A 159 -3.20 11.30 6.35
C LYS A 159 -2.35 12.42 5.75
N GLY A 160 -2.95 13.24 4.91
CA GLY A 160 -2.26 14.31 4.19
C GLY A 160 -1.44 13.84 2.99
N ALA A 161 -0.87 14.81 2.26
CA ALA A 161 -0.11 14.58 1.05
C ALA A 161 1.13 13.70 1.28
N ALA A 162 1.54 12.94 0.25
CA ALA A 162 2.82 12.24 0.26
C ALA A 162 4.00 13.21 0.06
N ASP A 163 3.80 14.25 -0.74
CA ASP A 163 4.77 15.29 -0.99
C ASP A 163 5.01 16.12 0.29
N PRO A 164 6.26 16.21 0.78
CA PRO A 164 6.60 17.04 1.92
C PRO A 164 6.29 18.53 1.73
N GLN A 165 6.34 19.04 0.49
CA GLN A 165 6.08 20.46 0.20
C GLN A 165 4.59 20.81 0.34
N ALA A 166 3.69 19.85 0.14
CA ALA A 166 2.24 20.00 0.33
C ALA A 166 1.77 19.59 1.74
N ALA A 167 2.67 19.38 2.69
CA ALA A 167 2.37 18.85 4.01
C ALA A 167 1.92 19.91 5.00
N HIS A 168 0.98 19.55 5.86
CA HIS A 168 0.57 20.33 7.02
C HIS A 168 1.03 19.67 8.32
N ALA A 169 1.33 20.48 9.35
CA ALA A 169 1.78 19.96 10.65
C ALA A 169 0.75 19.04 11.34
N ARG A 170 -0.54 19.19 11.00
CA ARG A 170 -1.64 18.38 11.55
C ARG A 170 -1.84 17.05 10.82
N ASP A 171 -1.23 16.88 9.64
CA ASP A 171 -1.34 15.64 8.89
C ASP A 171 -0.78 14.47 9.70
N LEU A 172 -1.45 13.32 9.62
CA LEU A 172 -0.97 12.10 10.31
C LEU A 172 0.46 11.74 9.92
N ARG A 173 0.83 11.85 8.63
CA ARG A 173 2.20 11.60 8.19
C ARG A 173 3.23 12.51 8.84
N SER A 174 2.89 13.78 9.08
CA SER A 174 3.76 14.72 9.80
C SER A 174 3.89 14.34 11.28
N ARG A 175 2.80 13.95 11.91
CA ARG A 175 2.78 13.44 13.30
C ARG A 175 3.53 12.12 13.47
N PHE A 176 3.51 11.23 12.46
CA PHE A 176 4.30 9.99 12.44
C PHE A 176 5.80 10.25 12.32
N GLY A 177 6.21 11.47 11.99
CA GLY A 177 7.60 11.85 11.78
C GLY A 177 8.14 11.46 10.39
N ARG A 178 7.29 11.60 9.33
CA ARG A 178 7.70 11.39 7.95
C ARG A 178 9.05 12.02 7.65
N VAL A 179 9.91 11.29 6.94
CA VAL A 179 11.27 11.74 6.56
C VAL A 179 11.24 12.43 5.20
N ASN A 180 10.67 11.78 4.18
CA ASN A 180 10.57 12.30 2.82
C ASN A 180 9.34 11.75 2.08
N GLY A 181 9.25 11.92 0.77
CA GLY A 181 8.13 11.49 -0.06
C GLY A 181 7.93 9.96 -0.10
N LEU A 182 8.98 9.17 0.12
CA LEU A 182 8.95 7.70 0.14
C LEU A 182 9.00 7.12 1.56
N PHE A 183 9.84 7.64 2.43
CA PHE A 183 9.86 7.31 3.85
C PHE A 183 8.74 8.07 4.58
N ASN A 184 7.51 7.66 4.33
CA ASN A 184 6.28 8.24 4.87
C ASN A 184 5.43 7.24 5.67
N PHE A 185 5.98 6.05 5.91
CA PHE A 185 5.61 4.99 6.84
C PHE A 185 4.32 4.24 6.53
N VAL A 186 3.31 4.86 5.92
CA VAL A 186 2.00 4.23 5.78
C VAL A 186 1.45 4.31 4.35
N HIS A 187 0.65 3.30 4.01
CA HIS A 187 -0.25 3.31 2.86
C HIS A 187 -1.68 3.01 3.32
N THR A 188 -2.68 3.64 2.70
CA THR A 188 -4.11 3.47 3.01
C THR A 188 -4.92 3.52 1.72
N ALA A 189 -6.06 2.86 1.66
CA ALA A 189 -7.03 3.06 0.60
C ALA A 189 -7.59 4.49 0.63
N ASP A 190 -7.74 5.13 -0.52
CA ASP A 190 -8.23 6.52 -0.61
C ASP A 190 -9.76 6.60 -0.58
N GLU A 191 -10.46 5.61 -1.16
CA GLU A 191 -11.93 5.53 -1.21
C GLU A 191 -12.41 4.09 -0.98
N PRO A 192 -13.72 3.85 -0.77
CA PRO A 192 -14.26 2.50 -0.70
C PRO A 192 -13.95 1.63 -1.93
N ALA A 193 -13.88 2.22 -3.12
CA ALA A 193 -13.47 1.51 -4.33
C ALA A 193 -12.02 1.00 -4.25
N ASP A 194 -11.10 1.83 -3.75
CA ASP A 194 -9.70 1.44 -3.51
C ASP A 194 -9.62 0.36 -2.43
N LEU A 195 -10.40 0.48 -1.35
CA LEU A 195 -10.48 -0.53 -0.31
C LEU A 195 -10.83 -1.91 -0.89
N VAL A 196 -11.84 -1.99 -1.74
CA VAL A 196 -12.26 -3.22 -2.43
C VAL A 196 -11.12 -3.80 -3.27
N ARG A 197 -10.52 -2.97 -4.13
CA ARG A 197 -9.47 -3.37 -5.06
C ARG A 197 -8.19 -3.81 -4.34
N GLU A 198 -7.75 -3.00 -3.40
CA GLU A 198 -6.46 -3.20 -2.73
C GLU A 198 -6.51 -4.35 -1.71
N LEU A 199 -7.62 -4.54 -0.99
CA LEU A 199 -7.78 -5.74 -0.16
C LEU A 199 -7.75 -7.01 -1.00
N ARG A 200 -8.30 -7.00 -2.22
CA ARG A 200 -8.17 -8.15 -3.11
C ARG A 200 -6.72 -8.40 -3.49
N LEU A 201 -5.96 -7.37 -3.87
CA LEU A 201 -4.53 -7.48 -4.17
C LEU A 201 -3.72 -7.98 -2.96
N LEU A 202 -3.94 -7.38 -1.80
CA LEU A 202 -3.26 -7.76 -0.56
C LEU A 202 -3.59 -9.20 -0.15
N SER A 203 -4.80 -9.68 -0.44
CA SER A 203 -5.19 -11.06 -0.12
C SER A 203 -4.39 -12.15 -0.82
N TYR A 204 -3.66 -11.83 -1.88
CA TYR A 204 -2.70 -12.75 -2.49
C TYR A 204 -1.46 -12.99 -1.61
N ARG A 205 -1.20 -12.11 -0.65
CA ARG A 205 -0.08 -12.21 0.30
C ARG A 205 -0.51 -12.61 1.70
N THR A 206 -1.63 -12.07 2.18
CA THR A 206 -2.16 -12.35 3.51
C THR A 206 -3.06 -13.60 3.56
N GLY A 207 -3.49 -14.07 2.40
CA GLY A 207 -4.43 -15.17 2.28
C GLY A 207 -5.90 -14.72 2.25
N THR A 208 -6.64 -15.15 1.23
CA THR A 208 -8.07 -14.80 1.08
C THR A 208 -8.91 -15.36 2.24
N ALA A 209 -8.56 -16.53 2.79
CA ALA A 209 -9.26 -17.12 3.92
C ALA A 209 -9.10 -16.26 5.18
N TRP A 210 -7.88 -15.80 5.48
CA TRP A 210 -7.63 -14.90 6.59
C TRP A 210 -8.47 -13.62 6.44
N LEU A 211 -8.41 -12.96 5.28
CA LEU A 211 -9.13 -11.72 5.04
C LEU A 211 -10.65 -11.89 5.22
N ARG A 212 -11.25 -12.98 4.70
CA ARG A 212 -12.67 -13.28 4.89
C ARG A 212 -13.02 -13.48 6.37
N THR A 213 -12.17 -14.18 7.12
CA THR A 213 -12.35 -14.36 8.57
C THR A 213 -12.27 -13.03 9.29
N ALA A 214 -11.26 -12.20 8.99
CA ALA A 214 -11.10 -10.89 9.57
C ALA A 214 -12.30 -9.97 9.27
N LEU A 215 -12.77 -9.95 8.03
CA LEU A 215 -13.95 -9.19 7.63
C LEU A 215 -15.25 -9.75 8.25
N SER A 216 -15.38 -11.05 8.48
CA SER A 216 -16.57 -11.63 9.15
C SER A 216 -16.64 -11.28 10.64
N GLN A 217 -15.52 -10.93 11.24
CA GLN A 217 -15.42 -10.50 12.63
C GLN A 217 -15.80 -9.03 12.83
N ALA A 218 -16.69 -8.42 12.05
CA ALA A 218 -17.06 -7.01 12.06
C ALA A 218 -17.10 -6.39 13.46
N PRO A 219 -16.90 -5.08 13.60
CA PRO A 219 -16.68 -4.42 14.89
C PRO A 219 -17.83 -4.70 15.88
N SER A 220 -17.64 -5.69 16.77
CA SER A 220 -18.49 -5.89 17.95
C SER A 220 -17.77 -5.34 19.18
N ALA A 221 -18.53 -4.84 20.17
CA ALA A 221 -17.97 -4.29 21.41
C ALA A 221 -17.19 -5.32 22.26
N ASP A 222 -17.36 -6.61 22.02
CA ASP A 222 -16.81 -7.74 22.81
C ASP A 222 -15.54 -8.35 22.23
N ARG A 223 -14.68 -7.59 21.51
CA ARG A 223 -13.50 -8.16 20.88
C ARG A 223 -12.33 -8.29 21.84
N GLY A 224 -11.64 -9.40 21.69
CA GLY A 224 -10.28 -9.56 22.21
C GLY A 224 -9.34 -8.52 21.62
N ALA A 225 -8.21 -8.26 22.30
CA ALA A 225 -7.19 -7.32 21.83
C ALA A 225 -6.71 -7.68 20.41
N CYS A 226 -6.72 -6.70 19.51
CA CYS A 226 -6.16 -6.86 18.17
C CYS A 226 -4.65 -7.18 18.26
N PRO A 227 -4.13 -8.17 17.53
CA PRO A 227 -2.71 -8.54 17.58
C PRO A 227 -1.78 -7.53 16.92
N ALA A 228 -2.28 -6.42 16.36
CA ALA A 228 -1.49 -5.47 15.59
C ALA A 228 -0.24 -4.96 16.31
N ARG A 229 -0.35 -4.64 17.60
CA ARG A 229 0.79 -4.14 18.39
C ARG A 229 1.82 -5.22 18.66
N ALA A 230 1.38 -6.45 18.99
CA ALA A 230 2.27 -7.58 19.20
C ALA A 230 3.02 -7.94 17.91
N LEU A 231 2.30 -8.08 16.80
CA LEU A 231 2.90 -8.35 15.49
C LEU A 231 3.86 -7.23 15.05
N ALA A 232 3.50 -5.97 15.27
CA ALA A 232 4.39 -4.85 14.98
C ALA A 232 5.69 -4.93 15.79
N ALA A 233 5.61 -5.23 17.07
CA ALA A 233 6.78 -5.39 17.96
C ALA A 233 7.66 -6.57 17.54
N GLU A 234 7.06 -7.70 17.16
CA GLU A 234 7.79 -8.86 16.62
C GLU A 234 8.53 -8.51 15.33
N LEU A 235 7.86 -7.86 14.37
CA LEU A 235 8.49 -7.43 13.12
C LEU A 235 9.62 -6.41 13.37
N GLU A 236 9.44 -5.49 14.30
CA GLU A 236 10.49 -4.54 14.69
C GLU A 236 11.68 -5.23 15.38
N ALA A 237 11.46 -6.31 16.12
CA ALA A 237 12.55 -7.07 16.74
C ALA A 237 13.38 -7.83 15.69
N ASP A 238 12.75 -8.32 14.63
CA ASP A 238 13.40 -9.10 13.55
C ASP A 238 14.16 -8.24 12.54
N VAL A 239 13.87 -6.94 12.46
CA VAL A 239 14.49 -6.01 11.50
C VAL A 239 15.47 -5.08 12.22
N PRO A 240 16.70 -4.88 11.72
CA PRO A 240 17.63 -3.89 12.28
C PRO A 240 17.01 -2.49 12.32
N ALA A 241 17.09 -1.82 13.46
CA ALA A 241 16.65 -0.43 13.61
C ALA A 241 17.50 0.51 12.77
N HIS A 242 16.88 1.56 12.23
CA HIS A 242 17.55 2.56 11.43
C HIS A 242 16.96 3.96 11.63
N ASP A 243 17.80 5.01 11.61
CA ASP A 243 17.39 6.40 11.79
C ASP A 243 16.77 7.02 10.54
N LEU A 244 16.93 6.39 9.37
CA LEU A 244 16.47 6.81 8.05
C LEU A 244 17.02 8.20 7.61
N ASP A 245 18.12 8.65 8.22
CA ASP A 245 18.78 9.90 7.90
C ASP A 245 19.79 9.72 6.77
N ALA A 246 19.59 10.42 5.65
CA ALA A 246 20.43 10.30 4.46
C ALA A 246 21.88 10.76 4.71
N THR A 247 22.07 11.86 5.44
CA THR A 247 23.39 12.41 5.73
C THR A 247 24.20 11.48 6.65
N ALA A 248 23.56 10.95 7.69
CA ALA A 248 24.17 9.97 8.55
C ALA A 248 24.48 8.66 7.79
N SER A 249 23.61 8.26 6.88
CA SER A 249 23.77 7.07 6.04
C SER A 249 24.96 7.19 5.10
N VAL A 250 25.17 8.31 4.41
CA VAL A 250 26.38 8.55 3.60
C VAL A 250 27.63 8.35 4.46
N ARG A 251 27.67 8.94 5.65
CA ARG A 251 28.81 8.80 6.57
C ARG A 251 29.08 7.36 6.99
N ARG A 252 28.04 6.57 7.31
CA ARG A 252 28.19 5.15 7.66
C ARG A 252 28.71 4.33 6.48
N LEU A 253 28.19 4.59 5.27
CA LEU A 253 28.61 3.90 4.06
C LEU A 253 30.09 4.14 3.72
N THR A 254 30.68 5.30 4.02
CA THR A 254 32.11 5.57 3.70
C THR A 254 33.09 4.57 4.31
N SER A 255 32.74 3.91 5.41
CA SER A 255 33.58 2.89 6.06
C SER A 255 33.55 1.52 5.37
N ARG A 256 32.66 1.32 4.39
CA ARG A 256 32.52 0.04 3.68
C ARG A 256 33.57 -0.10 2.58
N THR A 257 33.90 -1.35 2.27
CA THR A 257 34.89 -1.69 1.21
C THR A 257 34.24 -2.14 -0.10
N ASP A 258 32.92 -2.20 -0.16
CA ASP A 258 32.16 -2.58 -1.35
C ASP A 258 31.87 -1.36 -2.25
N ALA A 259 31.13 -1.61 -3.36
CA ALA A 259 30.74 -0.58 -4.31
C ALA A 259 29.99 0.60 -3.66
N TRP A 260 29.14 0.32 -2.66
CA TRP A 260 28.38 1.36 -1.94
C TRP A 260 29.28 2.26 -1.10
N GLY A 261 30.32 1.68 -0.48
CA GLY A 261 31.33 2.48 0.24
C GLY A 261 32.17 3.34 -0.71
N THR A 262 32.49 2.84 -1.89
CA THR A 262 33.18 3.61 -2.93
C THR A 262 32.32 4.80 -3.40
N LEU A 263 31.05 4.54 -3.72
CA LEU A 263 30.11 5.61 -4.09
C LEU A 263 29.99 6.69 -2.99
N ALA A 264 29.87 6.27 -1.73
CA ALA A 264 29.74 7.22 -0.63
C ALA A 264 30.97 8.10 -0.44
N ARG A 265 32.18 7.62 -0.77
CA ARG A 265 33.42 8.41 -0.71
C ARG A 265 33.59 9.33 -1.91
N GLU A 266 33.30 8.84 -3.13
CA GLU A 266 33.55 9.54 -4.38
C GLU A 266 32.40 10.46 -4.79
N HIS A 267 31.18 10.10 -4.40
CA HIS A 267 29.94 10.73 -4.82
C HIS A 267 28.97 10.97 -3.64
N PRO A 268 29.33 11.80 -2.66
CA PRO A 268 28.59 11.97 -1.40
C PRO A 268 27.46 13.00 -1.45
N SER A 269 27.02 13.44 -2.63
CA SER A 269 26.05 14.53 -2.79
C SER A 269 24.89 14.17 -3.74
N PRO A 270 23.74 14.86 -3.67
CA PRO A 270 22.59 14.65 -4.55
C PRO A 270 22.89 14.74 -6.05
N ASP A 271 23.87 15.54 -6.47
CA ASP A 271 24.28 15.66 -7.88
C ASP A 271 24.72 14.32 -8.49
N ALA A 272 25.11 13.38 -7.65
CA ALA A 272 25.55 12.05 -8.04
C ALA A 272 24.41 10.99 -8.03
N VAL A 273 23.16 11.39 -7.91
CA VAL A 273 22.02 10.43 -7.84
C VAL A 273 22.01 9.40 -8.98
N ARG A 274 22.46 9.82 -10.18
CA ARG A 274 22.51 8.91 -11.35
C ARG A 274 23.49 7.77 -11.16
N GLN A 275 24.66 8.03 -10.55
CA GLN A 275 25.65 7.00 -10.24
C GLN A 275 25.11 6.01 -9.21
N TRP A 276 24.40 6.49 -8.19
CA TRP A 276 23.75 5.66 -7.18
C TRP A 276 22.62 4.78 -7.77
N LEU A 277 21.82 5.34 -8.69
CA LEU A 277 20.79 4.56 -9.40
C LEU A 277 21.41 3.51 -10.32
N SER A 278 22.48 3.86 -11.05
CA SER A 278 23.20 2.87 -11.87
C SER A 278 23.82 1.74 -11.04
N ALA A 279 24.29 2.05 -9.84
CA ALA A 279 24.78 1.05 -8.91
C ALA A 279 23.67 0.14 -8.39
N LEU A 280 22.46 0.67 -8.19
CA LEU A 280 21.28 -0.11 -7.78
C LEU A 280 20.92 -1.20 -8.81
N ASP A 281 21.13 -0.91 -10.10
CA ASP A 281 20.90 -1.87 -11.19
C ASP A 281 22.01 -2.94 -11.29
N THR A 282 23.22 -2.65 -10.82
CA THR A 282 24.42 -3.49 -11.07
C THR A 282 24.95 -4.20 -9.82
N HIS A 283 24.59 -3.72 -8.64
CA HIS A 283 25.05 -4.28 -7.36
C HIS A 283 23.88 -4.63 -6.44
N PRO A 284 23.91 -5.76 -5.75
CA PRO A 284 22.90 -6.08 -4.76
C PRO A 284 22.96 -5.07 -3.61
N LEU A 285 21.79 -4.74 -3.06
CA LEU A 285 21.73 -3.98 -1.82
C LEU A 285 22.45 -4.74 -0.70
N PRO A 286 23.25 -4.05 0.13
CA PRO A 286 23.94 -4.70 1.21
C PRO A 286 22.95 -5.28 2.24
N PRO A 287 23.34 -6.31 3.00
CA PRO A 287 22.49 -6.87 4.05
C PRO A 287 22.41 -5.97 5.29
N GLY A 288 21.42 -6.24 6.13
CA GLY A 288 21.27 -5.61 7.45
C GLY A 288 20.94 -4.12 7.38
N SER A 289 21.45 -3.33 8.31
CA SER A 289 21.20 -1.89 8.41
C SER A 289 21.77 -1.10 7.21
N ALA A 290 22.88 -1.56 6.63
CA ALA A 290 23.49 -0.89 5.48
C ALA A 290 22.57 -0.83 4.23
N ARG A 291 21.61 -1.75 4.11
CA ARG A 291 20.55 -1.65 3.09
C ARG A 291 19.74 -0.37 3.26
N TRP A 292 19.39 -0.08 4.49
CA TRP A 292 18.63 1.12 4.83
C TRP A 292 19.45 2.40 4.64
N ASP A 293 20.79 2.33 4.85
CA ASP A 293 21.66 3.45 4.50
C ASP A 293 21.58 3.79 3.02
N VAL A 294 21.67 2.79 2.12
CA VAL A 294 21.55 3.02 0.67
C VAL A 294 20.17 3.56 0.30
N LEU A 295 19.11 2.98 0.87
CA LEU A 295 17.75 3.42 0.61
C LEU A 295 17.48 4.82 1.16
N ALA A 296 18.05 5.20 2.32
CA ALA A 296 17.91 6.54 2.88
C ALA A 296 18.52 7.60 1.94
N VAL A 297 19.70 7.33 1.42
CA VAL A 297 20.35 8.22 0.44
C VAL A 297 19.51 8.33 -0.84
N LEU A 298 19.11 7.19 -1.42
CA LEU A 298 18.35 7.20 -2.67
C LEU A 298 16.99 7.88 -2.52
N THR A 299 16.23 7.57 -1.47
CA THR A 299 14.89 8.17 -1.27
C THR A 299 14.90 9.66 -0.99
N ASP A 300 16.02 10.20 -0.51
CA ASP A 300 16.21 11.63 -0.25
C ASP A 300 16.65 12.42 -1.51
N TRP A 301 17.41 11.76 -2.40
CA TRP A 301 18.04 12.44 -3.53
C TRP A 301 17.29 12.33 -4.85
N ILE A 302 16.31 11.42 -4.96
CA ILE A 302 15.56 11.25 -6.22
C ILE A 302 14.40 12.23 -6.35
N ASP A 303 14.07 12.53 -7.60
CA ASP A 303 12.79 13.16 -7.93
C ASP A 303 11.68 12.09 -7.84
N CYS A 304 10.59 12.40 -7.14
CA CYS A 304 9.50 11.45 -6.95
C CYS A 304 8.49 11.44 -8.10
N ASN A 305 8.23 12.56 -8.74
CA ASN A 305 7.20 12.73 -9.74
C ASN A 305 7.75 13.28 -11.06
N GLU A 306 7.13 12.88 -12.18
CA GLU A 306 7.38 13.51 -13.46
C GLU A 306 6.73 14.91 -13.50
N PRO A 307 7.49 15.98 -13.81
CA PRO A 307 6.92 17.32 -13.83
C PRO A 307 5.77 17.47 -14.81
N GLY A 308 4.65 18.02 -14.34
CA GLY A 308 3.46 18.29 -15.16
C GLY A 308 2.67 17.05 -15.57
N VAL A 309 2.93 15.89 -14.97
CA VAL A 309 2.16 14.67 -15.22
C VAL A 309 1.25 14.38 -14.02
N GLU A 310 -0.05 14.32 -14.27
CA GLU A 310 -1.04 13.95 -13.26
C GLU A 310 -1.29 12.43 -13.25
N PRO A 311 -1.63 11.85 -12.08
CA PRO A 311 -2.07 10.46 -12.00
C PRO A 311 -3.27 10.16 -12.92
N LEU A 312 -3.33 8.95 -13.49
CA LEU A 312 -4.48 8.51 -14.30
C LEU A 312 -5.78 8.49 -13.49
N VAL A 313 -5.68 8.24 -12.21
CA VAL A 313 -6.78 8.31 -11.25
C VAL A 313 -6.31 9.17 -10.09
N ALA A 314 -6.98 10.28 -9.88
CA ALA A 314 -6.69 11.22 -8.82
C ALA A 314 -7.15 10.70 -7.44
N THR A 315 -6.53 11.19 -6.38
CA THR A 315 -7.05 11.04 -5.02
C THR A 315 -8.23 11.99 -4.83
N VAL A 316 -9.37 11.46 -4.43
CA VAL A 316 -10.60 12.25 -4.18
C VAL A 316 -10.49 12.98 -2.86
N SER A 317 -10.84 14.26 -2.84
CA SER A 317 -10.92 15.03 -1.61
C SER A 317 -12.21 14.72 -0.82
N ALA A 318 -12.19 15.00 0.49
CA ALA A 318 -13.39 14.92 1.32
C ALA A 318 -14.50 15.90 0.85
N THR A 319 -14.13 17.00 0.21
CA THR A 319 -15.07 17.96 -0.36
C THR A 319 -15.75 17.41 -1.60
N ASP A 320 -14.99 16.78 -2.50
CA ASP A 320 -15.53 16.16 -3.72
C ASP A 320 -16.51 15.05 -3.36
N TRP A 321 -16.17 14.23 -2.35
CA TRP A 321 -17.07 13.19 -1.87
C TRP A 321 -18.39 13.71 -1.35
N ARG A 322 -18.39 14.84 -0.60
CA ARG A 322 -19.64 15.47 -0.09
C ARG A 322 -20.50 16.08 -1.21
N ASN A 323 -19.90 16.48 -2.31
CA ASN A 323 -20.61 17.10 -3.43
C ASN A 323 -21.24 16.07 -4.39
N ASP A 324 -20.79 14.82 -4.39
CA ASP A 324 -21.29 13.73 -5.25
C ASP A 324 -22.41 12.92 -4.54
N THR A 325 -22.66 13.15 -3.24
CA THR A 325 -23.71 12.52 -2.42
C THR A 325 -24.87 13.46 -2.18
#